data_eb755660b49c5f48b72bd16be8ca7143
#
_entry.id   eb755660b49c5f48b72bd16be8ca7143
#
_cell.length_a   1.000
_cell.length_b   1.000
_cell.length_c   1.000
_cell.angle_alpha   90.00
_cell.angle_beta   90.00
_cell.angle_gamma   90.00
#
_symmetry.space_group_name_H-M   'P 1'
#
loop_
_entity.id
_entity.type
_entity.pdbx_description
1 polymer ?
#
loop_
_entity_poly.entity_id
_entity_poly.type
_entity_poly.pdbx_seq_one_letter_code
_entity_poly.pdbx_strand_id
1 'polypeptide(L)'
;NTPEEYERYHTLPGWYDDFAEETAQSVWEAEGNVENILLKAKQLNGPYIVKDYVKSRKHEWYDACFIKNISDIANTTRVIRNFVERQGDSLVGGIVLRKFMDLHQIGFHERSGMPISEEYRIFVYAGKILIMDNYWTEKEDVRLSDAEISWIECIAKKVRSNFVTIDIARKDDGELMIMEFGDGQV
;
A
#
# COMPACT_ATOMS: atom_id res chain seq x y z
N ASN A 1 -18.69 9.82 -5.25
CA ASN A 1 -18.10 9.97 -3.91
C ASN A 1 -18.21 11.42 -3.43
N THR A 2 -18.42 11.63 -2.14
CA THR A 2 -18.26 12.94 -1.52
C THR A 2 -16.76 13.27 -1.35
N PRO A 3 -16.37 14.54 -1.10
CA PRO A 3 -14.98 14.88 -0.78
C PRO A 3 -14.42 14.09 0.41
N GLU A 4 -15.23 13.85 1.44
CA GLU A 4 -14.84 13.08 2.62
C GLU A 4 -14.64 11.59 2.31
N GLU A 5 -15.49 11.00 1.46
CA GLU A 5 -15.32 9.62 0.97
C GLU A 5 -14.05 9.49 0.13
N TYR A 6 -13.78 10.49 -0.73
CA TYR A 6 -12.57 10.56 -1.53
C TYR A 6 -11.33 10.58 -0.62
N GLU A 7 -11.22 11.55 0.29
CA GLU A 7 -10.09 11.69 1.19
C GLU A 7 -9.86 10.42 2.03
N ARG A 8 -10.95 9.83 2.54
CA ARG A 8 -10.90 8.61 3.35
C ARG A 8 -10.22 7.45 2.63
N TYR A 9 -10.56 7.19 1.38
CA TYR A 9 -10.03 6.03 0.65
C TYR A 9 -8.84 6.36 -0.25
N HIS A 10 -8.54 7.63 -0.46
CA HIS A 10 -7.35 8.05 -1.19
C HIS A 10 -6.08 8.07 -0.30
N THR A 11 -6.23 8.27 1.00
CA THR A 11 -5.10 8.38 1.93
C THR A 11 -5.01 7.16 2.86
N LEU A 12 -3.81 6.62 3.06
CA LEU A 12 -3.62 5.45 3.93
C LEU A 12 -4.18 5.65 5.34
N PRO A 13 -3.94 6.76 6.05
CA PRO A 13 -4.53 6.96 7.38
C PRO A 13 -6.05 6.97 7.40
N GLY A 14 -6.69 7.33 6.29
CA GLY A 14 -8.15 7.44 6.23
C GLY A 14 -8.87 6.10 6.30
N TRP A 15 -8.27 5.03 5.78
CA TRP A 15 -8.88 3.70 5.74
C TRP A 15 -8.18 2.66 6.64
N TYR A 16 -6.96 2.94 7.11
CA TYR A 16 -6.11 1.95 7.77
C TYR A 16 -6.78 1.28 8.98
N ASP A 17 -7.39 2.06 9.87
CA ASP A 17 -7.97 1.52 11.11
C ASP A 17 -9.16 0.58 10.86
N ASP A 18 -9.88 0.75 9.76
CA ASP A 18 -10.99 -0.13 9.38
C ASP A 18 -10.50 -1.50 8.86
N PHE A 19 -9.23 -1.59 8.40
CA PHE A 19 -8.64 -2.75 7.72
C PHE A 19 -7.24 -3.10 8.23
N ALA A 20 -6.91 -2.74 9.46
CA ALA A 20 -5.56 -2.93 10.02
C ALA A 20 -5.12 -4.40 10.09
N GLU A 21 -6.07 -5.33 10.21
CA GLU A 21 -5.81 -6.78 10.27
C GLU A 21 -5.61 -7.38 8.87
N GLU A 22 -6.16 -6.76 7.84
CA GLU A 22 -6.10 -7.22 6.46
C GLU A 22 -4.97 -6.57 5.63
N THR A 23 -4.19 -5.67 6.24
CA THR A 23 -3.15 -4.90 5.55
C THR A 23 -1.81 -4.90 6.29
N ALA A 24 -0.73 -4.46 5.64
CA ALA A 24 0.59 -4.38 6.27
C ALA A 24 0.62 -3.33 7.39
N GLN A 25 1.23 -3.69 8.52
CA GLN A 25 1.45 -2.77 9.62
C GLN A 25 2.03 -1.44 9.13
N SER A 26 1.39 -0.34 9.51
CA SER A 26 1.81 0.99 9.12
C SER A 26 1.76 1.92 10.31
N VAL A 27 2.72 2.83 10.37
CA VAL A 27 2.72 3.98 11.29
C VAL A 27 2.96 5.24 10.49
N TRP A 28 2.39 6.34 10.92
CA TRP A 28 2.55 7.62 10.20
C TRP A 28 2.65 8.79 11.17
N GLU A 29 3.10 9.89 10.67
CA GLU A 29 3.04 11.19 11.31
C GLU A 29 2.49 12.21 10.29
N ALA A 30 1.79 13.20 10.79
CA ALA A 30 1.31 14.31 9.98
C ALA A 30 2.42 15.37 9.82
N GLU A 31 2.34 16.22 8.81
CA GLU A 31 3.21 17.39 8.62
C GLU A 31 4.62 17.13 8.04
N GLY A 32 5.00 15.90 7.70
CA GLY A 32 6.30 15.59 7.12
C GLY A 32 7.47 15.70 8.11
N ASN A 33 7.21 15.60 9.42
CA ASN A 33 8.21 15.73 10.46
C ASN A 33 9.05 14.46 10.63
N VAL A 34 10.31 14.53 10.19
CA VAL A 34 11.25 13.39 10.20
C VAL A 34 11.56 12.92 11.63
N GLU A 35 11.72 13.82 12.59
CA GLU A 35 12.03 13.47 13.95
C GLU A 35 10.90 12.69 14.62
N ASN A 36 9.65 13.08 14.36
CA ASN A 36 8.47 12.40 14.90
C ASN A 36 8.31 10.98 14.32
N ILE A 37 8.50 10.79 13.02
CA ILE A 37 8.41 9.44 12.44
C ILE A 37 9.57 8.56 12.91
N LEU A 38 10.77 9.10 13.13
CA LEU A 38 11.91 8.37 13.69
C LEU A 38 11.66 7.90 15.13
N LEU A 39 10.92 8.66 15.94
CA LEU A 39 10.50 8.20 17.26
C LEU A 39 9.60 6.97 17.18
N LYS A 40 8.65 6.95 16.23
CA LYS A 40 7.79 5.78 15.98
C LYS A 40 8.60 4.60 15.43
N ALA A 41 9.57 4.86 14.57
CA ALA A 41 10.44 3.83 14.00
C ALA A 41 11.20 3.00 15.06
N LYS A 42 11.53 3.58 16.22
CA LYS A 42 12.23 2.87 17.31
C LYS A 42 11.47 1.65 17.87
N GLN A 43 10.17 1.59 17.65
CA GLN A 43 9.32 0.49 18.13
C GLN A 43 9.07 -0.57 17.04
N LEU A 44 9.66 -0.41 15.87
CA LEU A 44 9.46 -1.27 14.71
C LEU A 44 10.67 -2.17 14.49
N ASN A 45 10.45 -3.31 13.85
CA ASN A 45 11.49 -4.29 13.51
C ASN A 45 11.31 -4.84 12.11
N GLY A 46 12.42 -5.07 11.41
CA GLY A 46 12.44 -5.66 10.07
C GLY A 46 12.46 -4.64 8.93
N PRO A 47 12.06 -5.05 7.72
CA PRO A 47 12.07 -4.18 6.57
C PRO A 47 10.78 -3.33 6.48
N TYR A 48 10.94 -2.09 6.03
CA TYR A 48 9.85 -1.14 5.79
C TYR A 48 10.04 -0.40 4.48
N ILE A 49 8.95 0.14 3.95
CA ILE A 49 8.98 1.18 2.92
C ILE A 49 8.56 2.50 3.52
N VAL A 50 9.18 3.59 3.04
CA VAL A 50 8.73 4.94 3.31
C VAL A 50 7.87 5.43 2.13
N LYS A 51 6.75 6.05 2.46
CA LYS A 51 5.83 6.68 1.51
C LYS A 51 5.17 7.91 2.16
N ASP A 52 4.51 8.72 1.37
CA ASP A 52 3.51 9.65 1.91
C ASP A 52 2.15 8.93 2.07
N TYR A 53 1.09 9.67 2.33
CA TYR A 53 -0.24 9.07 2.51
C TYR A 53 -0.77 8.35 1.27
N VAL A 54 -0.22 8.67 0.07
CA VAL A 54 -0.68 8.15 -1.22
C VAL A 54 0.43 7.42 -1.98
N LYS A 55 1.63 8.00 -2.11
CA LYS A 55 2.68 7.54 -3.04
C LYS A 55 3.99 7.17 -2.35
N SER A 56 4.73 6.27 -2.97
CA SER A 56 6.12 5.93 -2.63
C SER A 56 7.04 6.22 -3.81
N ARG A 57 8.36 6.26 -3.55
CA ARG A 57 9.38 6.46 -4.59
C ARG A 57 9.99 5.13 -5.03
N LYS A 58 9.16 4.21 -5.52
CA LYS A 58 9.58 2.84 -5.93
C LYS A 58 10.74 2.83 -6.93
N HIS A 59 10.86 3.86 -7.77
CA HIS A 59 11.96 3.98 -8.75
C HIS A 59 13.31 4.32 -8.13
N GLU A 60 13.32 4.77 -6.87
CA GLU A 60 14.50 5.12 -6.08
C GLU A 60 14.63 4.20 -4.87
N TRP A 61 14.49 2.90 -5.13
CA TRP A 61 14.24 1.85 -4.14
C TRP A 61 15.12 1.93 -2.88
N TYR A 62 16.45 1.86 -3.03
CA TYR A 62 17.37 1.87 -1.90
C TYR A 62 17.69 3.25 -1.33
N ASP A 63 17.39 4.30 -2.10
CA ASP A 63 17.74 5.66 -1.71
C ASP A 63 16.61 6.40 -0.99
N ALA A 64 15.36 6.21 -1.43
CA ALA A 64 14.23 7.00 -0.96
C ALA A 64 12.93 6.19 -0.79
N CYS A 65 13.01 4.84 -0.68
CA CYS A 65 11.82 4.01 -0.52
C CYS A 65 12.04 2.87 0.48
N PHE A 66 13.00 1.98 0.25
CA PHE A 66 13.16 0.74 1.01
C PHE A 66 14.17 0.86 2.14
N ILE A 67 13.75 0.45 3.33
CA ILE A 67 14.54 0.38 4.55
C ILE A 67 14.66 -1.09 4.93
N LYS A 68 15.82 -1.69 4.67
CA LYS A 68 16.06 -3.13 4.93
C LYS A 68 15.95 -3.51 6.40
N ASN A 69 16.42 -2.63 7.27
CA ASN A 69 16.35 -2.81 8.71
C ASN A 69 16.04 -1.47 9.38
N ILE A 70 14.82 -1.33 9.85
CA ILE A 70 14.34 -0.09 10.48
C ILE A 70 15.13 0.26 11.76
N SER A 71 15.75 -0.72 12.42
CA SER A 71 16.59 -0.51 13.61
C SER A 71 17.97 0.08 13.29
N ASP A 72 18.41 0.07 12.02
CA ASP A 72 19.55 0.84 11.56
C ASP A 72 19.15 2.32 11.41
N ILE A 73 19.26 3.05 12.53
CA ILE A 73 18.79 4.44 12.61
C ILE A 73 19.50 5.35 11.61
N ALA A 74 20.78 5.13 11.32
CA ALA A 74 21.53 5.96 10.38
C ALA A 74 20.97 5.80 8.96
N ASN A 75 20.81 4.55 8.48
CA ASN A 75 20.24 4.29 7.17
C ASN A 75 18.76 4.69 7.11
N THR A 76 17.98 4.39 8.15
CA THR A 76 16.56 4.78 8.24
C THR A 76 16.39 6.29 8.11
N THR A 77 17.18 7.07 8.86
CA THR A 77 17.16 8.54 8.77
C THR A 77 17.52 9.02 7.38
N ARG A 78 18.54 8.45 6.75
CA ARG A 78 18.97 8.81 5.39
C ARG A 78 17.86 8.58 4.39
N VAL A 79 17.25 7.40 4.39
CA VAL A 79 16.19 7.05 3.42
C VAL A 79 14.96 7.94 3.60
N ILE A 80 14.53 8.19 4.85
CA ILE A 80 13.37 9.05 5.13
C ILE A 80 13.65 10.50 4.70
N ARG A 81 14.83 11.05 5.02
CA ARG A 81 15.18 12.41 4.59
C ARG A 81 15.24 12.56 3.09
N ASN A 82 15.86 11.60 2.40
CA ASN A 82 15.89 11.58 0.94
C ASN A 82 14.46 11.54 0.36
N PHE A 83 13.58 10.71 0.95
CA PHE A 83 12.17 10.66 0.52
C PHE A 83 11.50 12.02 0.64
N VAL A 84 11.56 12.64 1.82
CA VAL A 84 10.93 13.96 2.07
C VAL A 84 11.50 15.04 1.16
N GLU A 85 12.83 15.12 1.03
CA GLU A 85 13.50 16.09 0.15
C GLU A 85 13.05 15.94 -1.31
N ARG A 86 12.98 14.71 -1.80
CA ARG A 86 12.61 14.43 -3.20
C ARG A 86 11.11 14.54 -3.47
N GLN A 87 10.26 14.35 -2.46
CA GLN A 87 8.82 14.65 -2.55
C GLN A 87 8.58 16.17 -2.58
N GLY A 88 9.31 16.96 -1.78
CA GLY A 88 9.16 18.40 -1.75
C GLY A 88 7.69 18.82 -1.61
N ASP A 89 7.26 19.74 -2.46
CA ASP A 89 5.87 20.26 -2.48
C ASP A 89 4.82 19.21 -2.94
N SER A 90 5.26 18.04 -3.44
CA SER A 90 4.37 16.94 -3.83
C SER A 90 4.06 15.96 -2.69
N LEU A 91 4.57 16.21 -1.48
CA LEU A 91 4.30 15.39 -0.30
C LEU A 91 2.83 15.53 0.09
N VAL A 92 2.08 14.42 0.06
CA VAL A 92 0.67 14.41 0.43
C VAL A 92 0.52 13.97 1.90
N GLY A 93 -0.01 14.87 2.72
CA GLY A 93 -0.23 14.61 4.16
C GLY A 93 1.09 14.54 4.92
N GLY A 94 1.52 13.37 5.33
CA GLY A 94 2.72 13.18 6.13
C GLY A 94 3.57 11.98 5.68
N ILE A 95 4.43 11.50 6.57
CA ILE A 95 5.34 10.38 6.30
C ILE A 95 4.73 9.09 6.88
N VAL A 96 4.73 8.04 6.09
CA VAL A 96 4.30 6.68 6.46
C VAL A 96 5.50 5.75 6.43
N LEU A 97 5.65 4.93 7.46
CA LEU A 97 6.47 3.71 7.45
C LEU A 97 5.52 2.53 7.39
N ARG A 98 5.56 1.79 6.28
CA ARG A 98 4.72 0.62 6.04
C ARG A 98 5.60 -0.62 5.98
N LYS A 99 5.26 -1.65 6.76
CA LYS A 99 6.00 -2.91 6.78
C LYS A 99 6.09 -3.48 5.38
N PHE A 100 7.31 -3.82 4.97
CA PHE A 100 7.52 -4.52 3.71
C PHE A 100 7.08 -5.97 3.86
N MET A 101 6.28 -6.44 2.92
CA MET A 101 5.75 -7.80 2.88
C MET A 101 6.31 -8.53 1.67
N ASP A 102 6.72 -9.77 1.88
CA ASP A 102 7.11 -10.65 0.79
C ASP A 102 5.83 -11.12 0.07
N LEU A 103 5.75 -10.79 -1.21
CA LEU A 103 4.61 -11.08 -2.07
C LEU A 103 4.95 -12.21 -3.04
N HIS A 104 3.95 -13.03 -3.35
CA HIS A 104 4.08 -14.09 -4.34
C HIS A 104 4.45 -13.52 -5.71
N GLN A 105 5.69 -13.80 -6.12
CA GLN A 105 6.23 -13.30 -7.37
C GLN A 105 5.79 -14.16 -8.56
N ILE A 106 5.19 -13.55 -9.57
CA ILE A 106 4.72 -14.23 -10.80
C ILE A 106 5.57 -13.93 -12.02
N GLY A 107 6.58 -13.08 -11.92
CA GLY A 107 7.49 -12.76 -13.01
C GLY A 107 8.25 -11.47 -12.81
N PHE A 108 8.71 -10.92 -13.95
CA PHE A 108 9.42 -9.64 -13.98
C PHE A 108 8.81 -8.75 -15.06
N HIS A 109 8.77 -7.45 -14.81
CA HIS A 109 8.35 -6.46 -15.77
C HIS A 109 9.42 -6.34 -16.88
N GLU A 110 9.03 -6.50 -18.14
CA GLU A 110 9.95 -6.64 -19.29
C GLU A 110 10.93 -5.46 -19.44
N ARG A 111 10.47 -4.22 -19.18
CA ARG A 111 11.29 -3.03 -19.41
C ARG A 111 12.17 -2.65 -18.22
N SER A 112 11.69 -2.87 -16.99
CA SER A 112 12.39 -2.40 -15.79
C SER A 112 13.10 -3.51 -15.01
N GLY A 113 12.79 -4.78 -15.28
CA GLY A 113 13.28 -5.92 -14.51
C GLY A 113 12.72 -5.98 -13.08
N MET A 114 11.71 -5.16 -12.75
CA MET A 114 11.06 -5.15 -11.45
C MET A 114 10.28 -6.45 -11.23
N PRO A 115 10.36 -7.08 -10.05
CA PRO A 115 9.50 -8.21 -9.72
C PRO A 115 8.03 -7.81 -9.85
N ILE A 116 7.25 -8.67 -10.49
CA ILE A 116 5.79 -8.55 -10.58
C ILE A 116 5.20 -9.52 -9.57
N SER A 117 4.36 -9.01 -8.68
CA SER A 117 3.62 -9.79 -7.70
C SER A 117 2.26 -10.21 -8.25
N GLU A 118 1.68 -11.24 -7.68
CA GLU A 118 0.30 -11.61 -7.93
C GLU A 118 -0.62 -10.58 -7.26
N GLU A 119 -1.13 -9.67 -8.05
CA GLU A 119 -1.94 -8.53 -7.60
C GLU A 119 -3.24 -8.45 -8.41
N TYR A 120 -4.31 -8.02 -7.73
CA TYR A 120 -5.63 -7.86 -8.30
C TYR A 120 -6.16 -6.46 -8.01
N ARG A 121 -6.81 -5.85 -9.00
CA ARG A 121 -7.57 -4.62 -8.83
C ARG A 121 -9.06 -4.90 -8.85
N ILE A 122 -9.75 -4.44 -7.83
CA ILE A 122 -11.16 -4.71 -7.60
C ILE A 122 -11.90 -3.40 -7.56
N PHE A 123 -12.91 -3.27 -8.41
CA PHE A 123 -13.82 -2.12 -8.43
C PHE A 123 -15.05 -2.45 -7.60
N VAL A 124 -15.33 -1.61 -6.60
CA VAL A 124 -16.46 -1.78 -5.68
C VAL A 124 -17.41 -0.61 -5.81
N TYR A 125 -18.70 -0.91 -5.97
CA TYR A 125 -19.77 0.08 -5.97
C TYR A 125 -20.85 -0.31 -4.96
N ALA A 126 -21.17 0.62 -4.07
CA ALA A 126 -22.19 0.42 -3.03
C ALA A 126 -22.01 -0.90 -2.25
N GLY A 127 -20.77 -1.24 -1.89
CA GLY A 127 -20.42 -2.46 -1.16
C GLY A 127 -20.49 -3.75 -1.99
N LYS A 128 -20.62 -3.64 -3.32
CA LYS A 128 -20.65 -4.80 -4.22
C LYS A 128 -19.49 -4.73 -5.21
N ILE A 129 -18.89 -5.89 -5.47
CA ILE A 129 -17.87 -6.04 -6.48
C ILE A 129 -18.50 -5.88 -7.85
N LEU A 130 -17.97 -4.97 -8.67
CA LEU A 130 -18.33 -4.79 -10.07
C LEU A 130 -17.42 -5.58 -11.00
N ILE A 131 -16.11 -5.43 -10.80
CA ILE A 131 -15.05 -6.02 -11.63
C ILE A 131 -13.93 -6.46 -10.69
N MET A 132 -13.35 -7.61 -10.99
CA MET A 132 -12.05 -8.05 -10.46
C MET A 132 -11.18 -8.39 -11.65
N ASP A 133 -9.99 -7.82 -11.69
CA ASP A 133 -9.05 -8.03 -12.77
C ASP A 133 -7.62 -8.17 -12.22
N ASN A 134 -6.77 -8.87 -12.96
CA ASN A 134 -5.36 -8.90 -12.66
C ASN A 134 -4.77 -7.49 -12.82
N TYR A 135 -4.02 -7.05 -11.83
CA TYR A 135 -3.37 -5.72 -11.90
C TYR A 135 -2.36 -5.65 -13.05
N TRP A 136 -1.69 -6.76 -13.34
CA TRP A 136 -0.70 -6.91 -14.40
C TRP A 136 -1.31 -7.66 -15.59
N THR A 137 -1.71 -6.93 -16.62
CA THR A 137 -2.45 -7.45 -17.78
C THR A 137 -1.66 -8.43 -18.66
N GLU A 138 -0.37 -8.59 -18.44
CA GLU A 138 0.54 -9.40 -19.30
C GLU A 138 0.74 -10.84 -18.79
N LYS A 139 0.03 -11.28 -17.75
CA LYS A 139 0.23 -12.59 -17.10
C LYS A 139 -0.99 -13.47 -17.15
N GLU A 140 -0.75 -14.79 -17.14
CA GLU A 140 -1.81 -15.81 -17.14
C GLU A 140 -2.87 -15.59 -16.07
N ASP A 141 -4.11 -15.99 -16.40
CA ASP A 141 -5.29 -15.95 -15.51
C ASP A 141 -5.01 -16.71 -14.20
N VAL A 142 -4.43 -16.04 -13.23
CA VAL A 142 -4.44 -16.55 -11.86
C VAL A 142 -5.86 -16.34 -11.33
N ARG A 143 -6.49 -17.43 -10.91
CA ARG A 143 -7.89 -17.39 -10.46
C ARG A 143 -7.96 -17.39 -8.95
N LEU A 144 -8.77 -16.48 -8.42
CA LEU A 144 -9.16 -16.48 -7.02
C LEU A 144 -10.11 -17.65 -6.75
N SER A 145 -9.92 -18.33 -5.62
CA SER A 145 -10.83 -19.34 -5.13
C SER A 145 -12.14 -18.72 -4.60
N ASP A 146 -13.19 -19.51 -4.47
CA ASP A 146 -14.47 -19.06 -3.89
C ASP A 146 -14.31 -18.52 -2.47
N ALA A 147 -13.38 -19.06 -1.68
CA ALA A 147 -13.10 -18.57 -0.33
C ALA A 147 -12.45 -17.17 -0.36
N GLU A 148 -11.53 -16.95 -1.29
CA GLU A 148 -10.87 -15.64 -1.48
C GLU A 148 -11.86 -14.60 -2.00
N ILE A 149 -12.71 -14.97 -2.95
CA ILE A 149 -13.79 -14.10 -3.44
C ILE A 149 -14.72 -13.72 -2.28
N SER A 150 -15.10 -14.68 -1.44
CA SER A 150 -15.94 -14.42 -0.26
C SER A 150 -15.25 -13.47 0.74
N TRP A 151 -13.94 -13.60 0.94
CA TRP A 151 -13.16 -12.67 1.76
C TRP A 151 -13.18 -11.25 1.17
N ILE A 152 -12.97 -11.10 -0.14
CA ILE A 152 -13.02 -9.81 -0.83
C ILE A 152 -14.43 -9.18 -0.72
N GLU A 153 -15.48 -9.99 -0.84
CA GLU A 153 -16.86 -9.51 -0.63
C GLU A 153 -17.10 -9.00 0.80
N CYS A 154 -16.49 -9.63 1.80
CA CYS A 154 -16.55 -9.14 3.17
C CYS A 154 -15.83 -7.79 3.32
N ILE A 155 -14.67 -7.61 2.69
CA ILE A 155 -13.96 -6.32 2.63
C ILE A 155 -14.83 -5.26 1.95
N ALA A 156 -15.37 -5.57 0.77
CA ALA A 156 -16.23 -4.65 0.01
C ALA A 156 -17.44 -4.14 0.82
N LYS A 157 -18.06 -5.02 1.62
CA LYS A 157 -19.19 -4.66 2.49
C LYS A 157 -18.83 -3.73 3.66
N LYS A 158 -17.57 -3.73 4.10
CA LYS A 158 -17.07 -2.80 5.13
C LYS A 158 -16.80 -1.40 4.57
N VAL A 159 -16.63 -1.27 3.25
CA VAL A 159 -16.34 0.01 2.60
C VAL A 159 -17.51 0.99 2.77
N ARG A 160 -17.19 2.20 3.21
CA ARG A 160 -18.17 3.27 3.49
C ARG A 160 -18.23 4.34 2.39
N SER A 161 -17.69 4.05 1.21
CA SER A 161 -17.77 4.91 0.03
C SER A 161 -18.64 4.24 -1.03
N ASN A 162 -19.26 5.05 -1.86
CA ASN A 162 -20.08 4.55 -2.95
C ASN A 162 -19.26 3.89 -4.06
N PHE A 163 -18.03 4.39 -4.31
CA PHE A 163 -17.20 3.84 -5.37
C PHE A 163 -15.70 3.92 -4.99
N VAL A 164 -15.05 2.76 -4.94
CA VAL A 164 -13.61 2.64 -4.66
C VAL A 164 -12.98 1.56 -5.51
N THR A 165 -11.66 1.64 -5.66
CA THR A 165 -10.83 0.49 -6.02
C THR A 165 -10.16 -0.08 -4.79
N ILE A 166 -9.95 -1.39 -4.80
CA ILE A 166 -9.18 -2.13 -3.79
C ILE A 166 -8.09 -2.88 -4.54
N ASP A 167 -6.84 -2.58 -4.25
CA ASP A 167 -5.71 -3.37 -4.72
C ASP A 167 -5.36 -4.40 -3.65
N ILE A 168 -5.34 -5.66 -4.01
CA ILE A 168 -4.94 -6.78 -3.15
C ILE A 168 -3.77 -7.52 -3.75
N ALA A 169 -2.96 -8.15 -2.91
CA ALA A 169 -1.85 -8.99 -3.35
C ALA A 169 -1.84 -10.31 -2.60
N ARG A 170 -1.28 -11.36 -3.21
CA ARG A 170 -0.97 -12.61 -2.53
C ARG A 170 0.40 -12.53 -1.88
N LYS A 171 0.48 -12.88 -0.61
CA LYS A 171 1.73 -13.07 0.13
C LYS A 171 2.39 -14.40 -0.26
N ASP A 172 3.67 -14.56 0.04
CA ASP A 172 4.41 -15.81 -0.18
C ASP A 172 3.84 -17.00 0.63
N ASP A 173 3.14 -16.74 1.73
CA ASP A 173 2.44 -17.77 2.52
C ASP A 173 1.09 -18.21 1.92
N GLY A 174 0.68 -17.57 0.81
CA GLY A 174 -0.54 -17.86 0.07
C GLY A 174 -1.77 -17.05 0.51
N GLU A 175 -1.71 -16.30 1.62
CA GLU A 175 -2.83 -15.46 2.05
C GLU A 175 -2.92 -14.16 1.24
N LEU A 176 -4.13 -13.65 1.08
CA LEU A 176 -4.35 -12.34 0.48
C LEU A 176 -4.20 -11.21 1.50
N MET A 177 -3.79 -10.05 1.03
CA MET A 177 -3.75 -8.82 1.82
C MET A 177 -4.16 -7.61 1.00
N ILE A 178 -4.69 -6.59 1.68
CA ILE A 178 -4.98 -5.29 1.06
C ILE A 178 -3.68 -4.52 0.89
N MET A 179 -3.43 -4.09 -0.34
CA MET A 179 -2.30 -3.23 -0.67
C MET A 179 -2.66 -1.76 -0.56
N GLU A 180 -3.77 -1.38 -1.18
CA GLU A 180 -4.18 0.02 -1.27
C GLU A 180 -5.68 0.13 -1.55
N PHE A 181 -6.27 1.24 -1.12
CA PHE A 181 -7.55 1.69 -1.62
C PHE A 181 -7.33 2.89 -2.54
N GLY A 182 -8.18 3.01 -3.55
CA GLY A 182 -8.29 4.18 -4.41
C GLY A 182 -9.72 4.72 -4.41
N ASP A 183 -9.87 5.92 -4.91
CA ASP A 183 -11.18 6.61 -4.99
C ASP A 183 -12.07 6.14 -6.16
N GLY A 184 -11.66 5.11 -6.87
CA GLY A 184 -12.37 4.57 -8.04
C GLY A 184 -12.18 5.36 -9.34
N GLN A 185 -11.35 6.39 -9.34
CA GLN A 185 -11.08 7.23 -10.53
C GLN A 185 -9.67 6.97 -11.10
N VAL A 186 -9.36 5.75 -11.38
CA VAL A 186 -8.03 5.35 -11.90
C VAL A 186 -7.97 5.50 -13.40
#